data_d476a45b8663de7815a0871c07bbdbfa
#
_entry.id   d476a45b8663de7815a0871c07bbdbfa
#
_cell.length_a   1.000
_cell.length_b   1.000
_cell.length_c   1.000
_cell.angle_alpha   90.00
_cell.angle_beta   90.00
_cell.angle_gamma   90.00
#
_symmetry.space_group_name_H-M   'P 1'
#
loop_
_entity.id
_entity.type
_entity.pdbx_description
1 polymer ?
#
loop_
_entity_poly.entity_id
_entity_poly.type
_entity_poly.pdbx_seq_one_letter_code
_entity_poly.pdbx_strand_id
1 'polypeptide(L)'
;LYGVVLGAHDDPFLGLVSGPILYPLGVYSKDISCTLGNKAIRKGVRTTMATIDVTEENFEETVTGEGITLVDAWADWCGPCKRFAPVFEKASEEHTDATFAKLDTEANQGLASALEIQSIPTLMIFRDGILVFREAGALPPAALEDLLKQVKELDMAEVRRQVEEQNAQG
;
A
#
# COMPACT_ATOMS: atom_id res chain seq x y z
N LEU A 1 -9.62 -9.07 -0.19
CA LEU A 1 -9.23 -8.05 -1.16
C LEU A 1 -8.04 -8.54 -1.97
N TYR A 2 -8.11 -8.48 -3.25
CA TYR A 2 -7.32 -9.24 -4.21
C TYR A 2 -6.26 -8.37 -4.87
N GLY A 3 -5.06 -8.92 -5.02
CA GLY A 3 -4.04 -8.32 -5.84
C GLY A 3 -4.41 -8.44 -7.32
N VAL A 4 -4.54 -7.32 -8.00
CA VAL A 4 -4.67 -7.30 -9.45
C VAL A 4 -3.30 -7.38 -10.07
N VAL A 5 -3.10 -8.37 -10.91
CA VAL A 5 -1.91 -8.47 -11.75
C VAL A 5 -2.05 -7.48 -12.88
N LEU A 6 -1.12 -6.54 -12.97
CA LEU A 6 -0.95 -5.73 -14.16
C LEU A 6 -0.60 -6.65 -15.34
N GLY A 7 -1.57 -6.86 -16.22
CA GLY A 7 -1.40 -7.67 -17.42
C GLY A 7 -0.34 -7.10 -18.33
N ALA A 8 0.52 -7.97 -18.78
CA ALA A 8 1.71 -7.69 -19.54
C ALA A 8 1.46 -6.94 -20.85
N HIS A 9 2.22 -5.88 -21.06
CA HIS A 9 2.84 -5.59 -22.34
C HIS A 9 4.35 -5.67 -22.12
N ASP A 10 4.96 -6.70 -22.68
CA ASP A 10 6.39 -6.93 -22.95
C ASP A 10 7.46 -6.16 -22.14
N ASP A 11 7.36 -6.11 -20.81
CA ASP A 11 8.41 -5.62 -19.95
C ASP A 11 8.96 -6.75 -19.08
N PRO A 12 10.25 -7.08 -19.15
CA PRO A 12 10.84 -8.21 -18.45
C PRO A 12 10.97 -8.02 -16.93
N PHE A 13 10.44 -6.94 -16.38
CA PHE A 13 10.57 -6.59 -14.96
C PHE A 13 9.31 -6.79 -14.11
N LEU A 14 8.17 -7.13 -14.72
CA LEU A 14 6.94 -7.40 -13.98
C LEU A 14 6.87 -8.87 -13.61
N GLY A 15 7.49 -9.20 -12.47
CA GLY A 15 7.35 -10.51 -11.84
C GLY A 15 5.89 -10.78 -11.48
N LEU A 16 5.35 -11.87 -12.02
CA LEU A 16 4.03 -12.40 -11.70
C LEU A 16 3.84 -12.54 -10.19
N VAL A 17 2.92 -11.79 -9.62
CA VAL A 17 2.36 -12.13 -8.33
C VAL A 17 1.29 -13.20 -8.56
N SER A 18 1.72 -14.46 -8.60
CA SER A 18 0.81 -15.60 -8.73
C SER A 18 0.36 -16.04 -7.36
N GLY A 19 -0.88 -15.77 -7.01
CA GLY A 19 -1.53 -16.37 -5.86
C GLY A 19 -2.70 -15.53 -5.33
N PRO A 20 -3.87 -16.13 -5.09
CA PRO A 20 -4.97 -15.44 -4.45
C PRO A 20 -4.66 -15.27 -2.96
N ILE A 21 -4.43 -14.04 -2.53
CA ILE A 21 -4.38 -13.71 -1.11
C ILE A 21 -5.81 -13.44 -0.68
N LEU A 22 -6.48 -14.47 -0.20
CA LEU A 22 -7.77 -14.38 0.45
C LEU A 22 -7.59 -13.81 1.86
N TYR A 23 -7.92 -12.53 2.05
CA TYR A 23 -8.22 -12.05 3.39
C TYR A 23 -9.70 -12.28 3.67
N PRO A 24 -10.06 -13.13 4.64
CA PRO A 24 -11.43 -13.17 5.12
C PRO A 24 -11.68 -11.91 5.95
N LEU A 25 -12.18 -10.85 5.32
CA LEU A 25 -12.85 -9.81 6.07
C LEU A 25 -14.17 -10.39 6.57
N GLY A 26 -14.07 -11.13 7.68
CA GLY A 26 -15.22 -11.55 8.46
C GLY A 26 -15.93 -10.32 9.00
N VAL A 27 -17.12 -10.11 8.44
CA VAL A 27 -18.29 -9.53 9.06
C VAL A 27 -18.01 -8.77 10.37
N TYR A 28 -17.85 -7.47 10.30
CA TYR A 28 -18.14 -6.61 11.41
C TYR A 28 -19.27 -5.66 11.02
N SER A 29 -20.50 -6.20 11.08
CA SER A 29 -21.71 -5.40 11.15
C SER A 29 -21.78 -4.86 12.57
N LYS A 30 -21.55 -3.59 12.72
CA LYS A 30 -22.10 -2.82 13.85
C LYS A 30 -22.50 -1.45 13.37
N ASP A 31 -23.82 -1.29 13.29
CA ASP A 31 -24.48 -0.02 13.35
C ASP A 31 -23.91 0.83 14.48
N ILE A 32 -23.21 1.87 14.15
CA ILE A 32 -22.97 2.98 15.06
C ILE A 32 -23.44 4.24 14.37
N SER A 33 -24.71 4.54 14.61
CA SER A 33 -25.20 5.90 14.55
C SER A 33 -24.39 6.73 15.53
N CYS A 34 -23.53 7.61 15.05
CA CYS A 34 -22.92 8.62 15.87
C CYS A 34 -22.86 9.96 15.13
N THR A 35 -23.70 10.80 15.65
CA THR A 35 -23.83 12.25 15.61
C THR A 35 -22.59 13.03 15.15
N LEU A 36 -22.86 13.93 14.21
CA LEU A 36 -22.11 15.10 13.78
C LEU A 36 -21.26 15.76 14.87
N GLY A 37 -19.97 15.75 14.68
CA GLY A 37 -19.02 16.62 15.34
C GLY A 37 -18.08 17.22 14.31
N ASN A 38 -18.45 18.38 13.75
CA ASN A 38 -17.56 19.23 12.97
C ASN A 38 -16.30 19.53 13.77
N LYS A 39 -15.21 18.85 13.45
CA LYS A 39 -13.88 19.28 13.90
C LYS A 39 -13.08 19.70 12.67
N ALA A 40 -13.07 21.01 12.47
CA ALA A 40 -12.24 21.67 11.48
C ALA A 40 -10.81 21.12 11.55
N ILE A 41 -10.37 20.52 10.47
CA ILE A 41 -8.97 20.14 10.25
C ILE A 41 -8.18 21.44 10.22
N ARG A 42 -7.49 21.73 11.30
CA ARG A 42 -6.54 22.85 11.37
C ARG A 42 -5.41 22.56 10.37
N LYS A 43 -5.38 23.34 9.30
CA LYS A 43 -4.15 23.57 8.54
C LYS A 43 -3.10 24.09 9.53
N GLY A 44 -2.19 23.24 9.94
CA GLY A 44 -1.15 23.62 10.87
C GLY A 44 0.06 22.72 10.74
N VAL A 45 1.15 23.32 10.27
CA VAL A 45 2.54 22.88 10.40
C VAL A 45 2.87 21.59 9.65
N ARG A 46 3.38 21.76 8.43
CA ARG A 46 4.17 20.74 7.75
C ARG A 46 5.44 20.49 8.56
N THR A 47 5.38 19.52 9.44
CA THR A 47 6.58 18.85 9.92
C THR A 47 7.10 18.02 8.75
N THR A 48 8.34 18.19 8.38
CA THR A 48 9.04 17.63 7.23
C THR A 48 9.29 16.12 7.39
N MET A 49 8.23 15.34 7.58
CA MET A 49 8.22 13.91 7.36
C MET A 49 7.04 13.63 6.42
N ALA A 50 7.36 13.40 5.15
CA ALA A 50 6.35 13.12 4.15
C ALA A 50 5.79 11.69 4.25
N THR A 51 6.36 10.85 5.13
CA THR A 51 5.90 9.49 5.42
C THR A 51 5.13 9.43 6.73
N ILE A 52 4.14 8.53 6.80
CA ILE A 52 3.34 8.25 8.00
C ILE A 52 3.62 6.83 8.51
N ASP A 53 3.55 6.62 9.82
CA ASP A 53 3.64 5.29 10.39
C ASP A 53 2.25 4.63 10.40
N VAL A 54 2.19 3.38 9.92
CA VAL A 54 0.97 2.56 9.95
C VAL A 54 1.09 1.46 11.00
N THR A 55 -0.02 1.24 11.69
CA THR A 55 -0.21 0.24 12.74
C THR A 55 -1.45 -0.60 12.44
N GLU A 56 -1.69 -1.63 13.24
CA GLU A 56 -2.92 -2.44 13.15
C GLU A 56 -4.20 -1.58 13.26
N GLU A 57 -4.13 -0.45 13.98
CA GLU A 57 -5.30 0.40 14.24
C GLU A 57 -5.66 1.31 13.07
N ASN A 58 -4.66 1.81 12.31
CA ASN A 58 -4.87 2.80 11.25
C ASN A 58 -4.62 2.29 9.84
N PHE A 59 -4.13 1.06 9.68
CA PHE A 59 -3.77 0.49 8.38
C PHE A 59 -4.96 0.48 7.41
N GLU A 60 -6.10 -0.04 7.85
CA GLU A 60 -7.29 -0.15 7.02
C GLU A 60 -7.75 1.23 6.53
N GLU A 61 -7.86 2.21 7.43
CA GLU A 61 -8.24 3.58 7.06
C GLU A 61 -7.23 4.19 6.08
N THR A 62 -5.94 3.93 6.29
CA THR A 62 -4.87 4.48 5.45
C THR A 62 -4.90 3.93 4.02
N VAL A 63 -5.14 2.61 3.86
CA VAL A 63 -5.06 1.97 2.53
C VAL A 63 -6.37 1.95 1.77
N THR A 64 -7.52 2.14 2.44
CA THR A 64 -8.85 2.17 1.80
C THR A 64 -9.26 3.56 1.31
N GLY A 65 -8.47 4.58 1.61
CA GLY A 65 -8.68 5.94 1.12
C GLY A 65 -8.63 6.05 -0.41
N GLU A 66 -9.22 7.12 -0.94
CA GLU A 66 -9.07 7.46 -2.36
C GLU A 66 -7.62 7.85 -2.67
N GLY A 67 -7.15 7.50 -3.86
CA GLY A 67 -5.83 7.82 -4.34
C GLY A 67 -4.82 6.68 -4.19
N ILE A 68 -3.55 7.03 -4.15
CA ILE A 68 -2.44 6.07 -4.12
C ILE A 68 -1.82 6.06 -2.72
N THR A 69 -1.69 4.87 -2.14
CA THR A 69 -0.97 4.66 -0.88
C THR A 69 0.12 3.62 -1.07
N LEU A 70 1.36 4.01 -0.78
CA LEU A 70 2.50 3.11 -0.75
C LEU A 70 2.78 2.70 0.69
N VAL A 71 3.03 1.43 0.92
CA VAL A 71 3.40 0.89 2.24
C VAL A 71 4.74 0.17 2.13
N ASP A 72 5.74 0.67 2.83
CA ASP A 72 7.05 0.02 3.01
C ASP A 72 7.05 -0.77 4.31
N ALA A 73 7.09 -2.09 4.21
CA ALA A 73 7.24 -2.97 5.38
C ALA A 73 8.72 -3.15 5.71
N TRP A 74 9.11 -2.77 6.91
CA TRP A 74 10.50 -2.70 7.33
C TRP A 74 10.73 -3.19 8.77
N ALA A 75 11.99 -3.32 9.17
CA ALA A 75 12.41 -3.48 10.57
C ALA A 75 13.76 -2.82 10.81
N ASP A 76 14.04 -2.45 12.05
CA ASP A 76 15.28 -1.71 12.39
C ASP A 76 16.57 -2.50 12.14
N TRP A 77 16.56 -3.79 12.28
CA TRP A 77 17.73 -4.67 12.01
C TRP A 77 17.96 -4.93 10.51
N CYS A 78 17.04 -4.56 9.64
CA CYS A 78 17.07 -4.86 8.21
C CYS A 78 17.99 -3.90 7.44
N GLY A 79 19.16 -4.39 7.04
CA GLY A 79 20.13 -3.61 6.25
C GLY A 79 19.60 -3.12 4.90
N PRO A 80 18.93 -3.96 4.08
CA PRO A 80 18.29 -3.53 2.84
C PRO A 80 17.23 -2.45 3.05
N CYS A 81 16.42 -2.53 4.13
CA CYS A 81 15.40 -1.53 4.47
C CYS A 81 16.05 -0.16 4.74
N LYS A 82 17.17 -0.14 5.48
CA LYS A 82 17.93 1.11 5.74
C LYS A 82 18.49 1.76 4.47
N ARG A 83 18.78 0.97 3.44
CA ARG A 83 19.20 1.51 2.12
C ARG A 83 18.02 2.01 1.30
N PHE A 84 16.86 1.39 1.46
CA PHE A 84 15.64 1.78 0.76
C PHE A 84 14.96 3.02 1.38
N ALA A 85 15.04 3.19 2.70
CA ALA A 85 14.41 4.30 3.41
C ALA A 85 14.65 5.68 2.77
N PRO A 86 15.89 6.11 2.45
CA PRO A 86 16.11 7.42 1.83
C PRO A 86 15.51 7.54 0.42
N VAL A 87 15.39 6.44 -0.31
CA VAL A 87 14.73 6.41 -1.63
C VAL A 87 13.23 6.65 -1.46
N PHE A 88 12.62 5.94 -0.52
CA PHE A 88 11.19 6.05 -0.20
C PHE A 88 10.82 7.43 0.36
N GLU A 89 11.63 7.97 1.27
CA GLU A 89 11.46 9.31 1.83
C GLU A 89 11.56 10.40 0.76
N LYS A 90 12.56 10.31 -0.12
CA LYS A 90 12.71 11.27 -1.22
C LYS A 90 11.51 11.22 -2.16
N ALA A 91 11.05 10.03 -2.54
CA ALA A 91 9.87 9.88 -3.39
C ALA A 91 8.62 10.49 -2.72
N SER A 92 8.48 10.36 -1.39
CA SER A 92 7.36 10.95 -0.64
C SER A 92 7.35 12.49 -0.66
N GLU A 93 8.51 13.13 -0.77
CA GLU A 93 8.63 14.58 -0.91
C GLU A 93 8.27 15.06 -2.33
N GLU A 94 8.59 14.23 -3.34
CA GLU A 94 8.37 14.53 -4.75
C GLU A 94 6.91 14.24 -5.19
N HIS A 95 6.28 13.20 -4.63
CA HIS A 95 4.93 12.76 -4.97
C HIS A 95 3.91 13.08 -3.88
N THR A 96 3.58 14.36 -3.73
CA THR A 96 2.63 14.85 -2.71
C THR A 96 1.16 14.47 -2.99
N ASP A 97 0.89 13.87 -4.12
CA ASP A 97 -0.40 13.33 -4.55
C ASP A 97 -0.61 11.85 -4.13
N ALA A 98 0.41 11.24 -3.51
CA ALA A 98 0.35 9.90 -2.97
C ALA A 98 0.67 9.91 -1.46
N THR A 99 0.14 8.95 -0.74
CA THR A 99 0.45 8.71 0.68
C THR A 99 1.57 7.69 0.79
N PHE A 100 2.60 8.02 1.53
CA PHE A 100 3.72 7.13 1.82
C PHE A 100 3.67 6.68 3.26
N ALA A 101 3.52 5.40 3.49
CA ALA A 101 3.35 4.81 4.80
C ALA A 101 4.47 3.81 5.10
N LYS A 102 4.88 3.74 6.36
CA LYS A 102 5.91 2.80 6.84
C LYS A 102 5.28 1.86 7.84
N LEU A 103 5.45 0.55 7.63
CA LEU A 103 4.98 -0.50 8.52
C LEU A 103 6.17 -1.16 9.23
N ASP A 104 6.34 -0.90 10.52
CA ASP A 104 7.29 -1.63 11.36
C ASP A 104 6.73 -3.02 11.65
N THR A 105 7.35 -4.05 11.05
CA THR A 105 6.91 -5.45 11.18
C THR A 105 7.19 -6.05 12.55
N GLU A 106 8.13 -5.50 13.31
CA GLU A 106 8.42 -5.94 14.68
C GLU A 106 7.38 -5.40 15.67
N ALA A 107 6.99 -4.15 15.49
CA ALA A 107 5.97 -3.51 16.34
C ALA A 107 4.55 -4.00 15.99
N ASN A 108 4.30 -4.42 14.75
CA ASN A 108 2.98 -4.81 14.24
C ASN A 108 3.00 -6.22 13.65
N GLN A 109 3.40 -7.21 14.45
CA GLN A 109 3.56 -8.61 14.00
C GLN A 109 2.24 -9.25 13.54
N GLY A 110 1.12 -8.91 14.19
CA GLY A 110 -0.20 -9.36 13.80
C GLY A 110 -0.56 -8.90 12.39
N LEU A 111 -0.37 -7.62 12.11
CA LEU A 111 -0.60 -7.03 10.78
C LEU A 111 0.38 -7.59 9.73
N ALA A 112 1.67 -7.72 10.07
CA ALA A 112 2.67 -8.29 9.17
C ALA A 112 2.32 -9.74 8.79
N SER A 113 1.83 -10.53 9.75
CA SER A 113 1.36 -11.90 9.52
C SER A 113 0.08 -11.93 8.69
N ALA A 114 -0.89 -11.05 8.99
CA ALA A 114 -2.13 -10.93 8.23
C ALA A 114 -1.86 -10.48 6.78
N LEU A 115 -0.87 -9.63 6.57
CA LEU A 115 -0.42 -9.23 5.24
C LEU A 115 0.50 -10.27 4.59
N GLU A 116 0.77 -11.43 5.22
CA GLU A 116 1.66 -12.48 4.71
C GLU A 116 3.04 -11.95 4.30
N ILE A 117 3.62 -11.03 5.09
CA ILE A 117 4.96 -10.49 4.83
C ILE A 117 5.99 -11.53 5.24
N GLN A 118 6.62 -12.17 4.26
CA GLN A 118 7.63 -13.23 4.47
C GLN A 118 9.07 -12.69 4.41
N SER A 119 9.27 -11.52 3.86
CA SER A 119 10.57 -10.88 3.72
C SER A 119 10.45 -9.36 3.76
N ILE A 120 11.53 -8.68 4.16
CA ILE A 120 11.61 -7.23 4.22
C ILE A 120 12.88 -6.70 3.53
N PRO A 121 12.83 -5.52 2.89
CA PRO A 121 11.63 -4.71 2.73
C PRO A 121 10.62 -5.36 1.80
N THR A 122 9.33 -5.10 2.02
CA THR A 122 8.27 -5.42 1.06
C THR A 122 7.51 -4.12 0.76
N LEU A 123 7.46 -3.75 -0.51
CA LEU A 123 6.69 -2.62 -0.98
C LEU A 123 5.31 -3.10 -1.44
N MET A 124 4.28 -2.45 -0.94
CA MET A 124 2.89 -2.62 -1.37
C MET A 124 2.34 -1.29 -1.85
N ILE A 125 1.57 -1.31 -2.93
CA ILE A 125 0.89 -0.11 -3.43
C ILE A 125 -0.60 -0.40 -3.53
N PHE A 126 -1.38 0.44 -2.90
CA PHE A 126 -2.83 0.44 -2.96
C PHE A 126 -3.29 1.63 -3.80
N ARG A 127 -4.32 1.42 -4.61
CA ARG A 127 -5.00 2.50 -5.31
C ARG A 127 -6.50 2.36 -5.13
N ASP A 128 -7.12 3.39 -4.58
CA ASP A 128 -8.55 3.42 -4.24
C ASP A 128 -8.99 2.18 -3.43
N GLY A 129 -8.19 1.77 -2.46
CA GLY A 129 -8.45 0.61 -1.60
C GLY A 129 -8.09 -0.75 -2.19
N ILE A 130 -7.58 -0.81 -3.41
CA ILE A 130 -7.21 -2.06 -4.08
C ILE A 130 -5.68 -2.20 -4.08
N LEU A 131 -5.17 -3.35 -3.62
CA LEU A 131 -3.74 -3.68 -3.74
C LEU A 131 -3.42 -3.92 -5.22
N VAL A 132 -2.67 -3.01 -5.83
CA VAL A 132 -2.32 -3.06 -7.27
C VAL A 132 -0.88 -3.54 -7.51
N PHE A 133 -0.04 -3.48 -6.48
CA PHE A 133 1.34 -3.93 -6.57
C PHE A 133 1.85 -4.44 -5.23
N ARG A 134 2.67 -5.50 -5.28
CA ARG A 134 3.40 -6.03 -4.13
C ARG A 134 4.67 -6.71 -4.58
N GLU A 135 5.80 -6.30 -4.03
CA GLU A 135 7.10 -6.91 -4.30
C GLU A 135 8.00 -6.88 -3.06
N ALA A 136 8.74 -7.95 -2.87
CA ALA A 136 9.77 -8.05 -1.84
C ALA A 136 11.13 -7.61 -2.39
N GLY A 137 11.80 -6.75 -1.67
CA GLY A 137 13.12 -6.22 -2.01
C GLY A 137 13.14 -4.69 -2.11
N ALA A 138 14.33 -4.14 -2.05
CA ALA A 138 14.56 -2.71 -2.19
C ALA A 138 14.56 -2.33 -3.67
N LEU A 139 13.71 -1.43 -4.08
CA LEU A 139 13.69 -0.89 -5.43
C LEU A 139 14.73 0.24 -5.60
N PRO A 140 15.43 0.29 -6.74
CA PRO A 140 16.22 1.46 -7.09
C PRO A 140 15.30 2.67 -7.36
N PRO A 141 15.80 3.92 -7.19
CA PRO A 141 14.98 5.12 -7.37
C PRO A 141 14.24 5.17 -8.71
N ALA A 142 14.93 4.88 -9.82
CA ALA A 142 14.31 4.90 -11.15
C ALA A 142 13.15 3.89 -11.29
N ALA A 143 13.28 2.70 -10.71
CA ALA A 143 12.23 1.70 -10.75
C ALA A 143 11.00 2.11 -9.92
N LEU A 144 11.21 2.77 -8.77
CA LEU A 144 10.11 3.31 -7.96
C LEU A 144 9.36 4.42 -8.71
N GLU A 145 10.08 5.31 -9.39
CA GLU A 145 9.49 6.37 -10.22
C GLU A 145 8.67 5.81 -11.39
N ASP A 146 9.23 4.85 -12.12
CA ASP A 146 8.54 4.20 -13.24
C ASP A 146 7.29 3.45 -12.76
N LEU A 147 7.37 2.78 -11.62
CA LEU A 147 6.24 2.10 -10.99
C LEU A 147 5.13 3.07 -10.59
N LEU A 148 5.48 4.18 -9.93
CA LEU A 148 4.51 5.22 -9.56
C LEU A 148 3.79 5.79 -10.79
N LYS A 149 4.53 6.01 -11.89
CA LYS A 149 3.93 6.46 -13.15
C LYS A 149 2.93 5.44 -13.68
N GLN A 150 3.30 4.16 -13.74
CA GLN A 150 2.40 3.10 -14.19
C GLN A 150 1.16 2.99 -13.31
N VAL A 151 1.32 3.05 -11.98
CA VAL A 151 0.18 3.02 -11.05
C VAL A 151 -0.75 4.21 -11.26
N LYS A 152 -0.23 5.41 -11.55
CA LYS A 152 -1.03 6.61 -11.85
C LYS A 152 -1.81 6.48 -13.17
N GLU A 153 -1.30 5.74 -14.14
CA GLU A 153 -1.91 5.52 -15.46
C GLU A 153 -2.91 4.36 -15.49
N LEU A 154 -3.05 3.57 -14.40
CA LEU A 154 -3.99 2.44 -14.33
C LEU A 154 -5.43 2.88 -14.60
N ASP A 155 -6.14 2.12 -15.44
CA ASP A 155 -7.60 2.22 -15.55
C ASP A 155 -8.26 1.48 -14.37
N MET A 156 -8.68 2.23 -13.36
CA MET A 156 -9.29 1.66 -12.16
C MET A 156 -10.67 1.05 -12.40
N ALA A 157 -11.36 1.40 -13.47
CA ALA A 157 -12.61 0.73 -13.83
C ALA A 157 -12.34 -0.70 -14.30
N GLU A 158 -11.31 -0.87 -15.12
CA GLU A 158 -10.84 -2.19 -15.55
C GLU A 158 -10.31 -3.02 -14.39
N VAL A 159 -9.49 -2.41 -13.51
CA VAL A 159 -8.95 -3.06 -12.31
C VAL A 159 -10.08 -3.60 -11.42
N ARG A 160 -11.11 -2.79 -11.14
CA ARG A 160 -12.26 -3.21 -10.34
C ARG A 160 -13.03 -4.36 -10.99
N ARG A 161 -13.24 -4.31 -12.30
CA ARG A 161 -13.91 -5.39 -13.04
C ARG A 161 -13.14 -6.71 -12.89
N GLN A 162 -11.81 -6.68 -13.05
CA GLN A 162 -10.97 -7.88 -12.91
C GLN A 162 -11.01 -8.44 -11.49
N VAL A 163 -11.01 -7.58 -10.47
CA VAL A 163 -11.17 -7.99 -9.07
C VAL A 163 -12.52 -8.66 -8.84
N GLU A 164 -13.61 -8.10 -9.37
CA GLU A 164 -14.96 -8.68 -9.25
C GLU A 164 -15.05 -10.04 -9.95
N GLU A 165 -14.48 -10.19 -11.14
CA GLU A 165 -14.42 -11.46 -11.87
C GLU A 165 -13.63 -12.54 -11.11
N GLN A 166 -12.52 -12.19 -10.50
CA GLN A 166 -11.74 -13.11 -9.67
C GLN A 166 -12.50 -13.56 -8.43
N ASN A 167 -13.20 -12.62 -7.77
CA ASN A 167 -14.04 -12.92 -6.61
C ASN A 167 -15.23 -13.84 -6.93
N ALA A 168 -15.74 -13.78 -8.15
CA ALA A 168 -16.85 -14.61 -8.59
C ALA A 168 -16.45 -16.07 -8.94
N GLN A 169 -15.14 -16.34 -9.11
CA GLN A 169 -14.60 -17.64 -9.50
C GLN A 169 -14.04 -18.45 -8.31
N GLY A 170 -13.94 -17.86 -7.11
CA GLY A 170 -13.46 -18.48 -5.87
C GLY A 170 -14.60 -18.84 -4.92
#